data_255a6b62230889d6d5590d0beb2438d9
#
_entry.id   255a6b62230889d6d5590d0beb2438d9
#
_cell.length_a   1.000
_cell.length_b   1.000
_cell.length_c   1.000
_cell.angle_alpha   90.00
_cell.angle_beta   90.00
_cell.angle_gamma   90.00
#
_symmetry.space_group_name_H-M   'P 1'
#
loop_
_entity.id
_entity.type
_entity.pdbx_description
1 polymer ?
#
loop_
_entity_poly.entity_id
_entity_poly.type
_entity_poly.pdbx_seq_one_letter_code
_entity_poly.pdbx_strand_id
1 'polypeptide(L)'
;MRKKIGLILGVVLLLIAVLSGCGKTPEDSAAGNESAVESSTTAGNLVVKMLNVGQGDAILIQTSEQTVLIDTSDIDERDKLRRELTKAGVKKIDKVILTHPHADHIGGMEVVLDEFEVKEVYDNGMPSTSKIYLNYMKKLKAKGIDHKALKAGDVVDFGGGASFHVYAPTEAHQQEGRQKGYKHDPNNESVVGKLVFGEFAMMFTGDAEKKEEEPIVGGFGTDLKAQVLKAGHHGSKTSSSKEFLRAVQPETALISCSVGNDYGHPHKETMKKYKALHLKIFETDKNGTITVSTDGKTYTVTPEQGGEQ
;
A
#
# COMPACT_ATOMS: atom_id res chain seq x y z
N MET A 1 41.63 21.72 46.37
CA MET A 1 41.23 21.08 47.65
C MET A 1 40.33 19.93 47.28
N ARG A 2 40.87 18.71 47.18
CA ARG A 2 41.00 17.61 48.18
C ARG A 2 39.70 17.39 48.98
N LYS A 3 38.99 16.25 48.75
CA LYS A 3 38.94 14.98 49.51
C LYS A 3 37.89 14.10 48.86
N LYS A 4 38.11 12.93 48.31
CA LYS A 4 38.51 11.58 48.82
C LYS A 4 37.37 10.86 49.58
N ILE A 5 37.02 9.68 49.04
CA ILE A 5 36.97 8.31 49.59
C ILE A 5 35.63 7.83 50.13
N GLY A 6 35.26 6.60 49.70
CA GLY A 6 34.36 5.69 50.33
C GLY A 6 33.92 4.47 49.51
N LEU A 7 34.85 3.53 49.28
CA LEU A 7 34.60 2.16 48.80
C LEU A 7 34.20 1.27 49.97
N ILE A 8 33.10 0.54 49.90
CA ILE A 8 32.84 -0.63 50.75
C ILE A 8 32.36 -1.81 49.92
N LEU A 9 33.22 -2.81 49.91
CA LEU A 9 33.05 -4.19 49.41
C LEU A 9 32.41 -5.02 50.51
N GLY A 10 31.41 -5.84 50.20
CA GLY A 10 30.83 -6.80 51.14
C GLY A 10 30.55 -8.14 50.46
N VAL A 11 31.53 -9.02 50.53
CA VAL A 11 31.42 -10.44 50.18
C VAL A 11 30.98 -11.20 51.41
N VAL A 12 29.99 -12.07 51.32
CA VAL A 12 29.79 -13.19 52.28
C VAL A 12 29.41 -14.45 51.48
N LEU A 13 30.25 -15.46 51.76
CA LEU A 13 30.23 -16.81 51.20
C LEU A 13 29.25 -17.74 51.98
N LEU A 14 28.75 -18.73 51.22
CA LEU A 14 28.57 -20.18 51.47
C LEU A 14 27.93 -20.65 52.78
N LEU A 15 26.96 -21.55 52.66
CA LEU A 15 27.04 -22.88 53.32
C LEU A 15 26.10 -23.90 52.64
N ILE A 16 26.72 -25.05 52.27
CA ILE A 16 26.11 -26.28 51.74
C ILE A 16 25.65 -27.13 52.91
N ALA A 17 24.48 -27.74 52.82
CA ALA A 17 24.17 -28.96 53.61
C ALA A 17 23.41 -29.98 52.73
N VAL A 18 24.07 -31.09 52.49
CA VAL A 18 23.55 -32.33 51.87
C VAL A 18 22.98 -33.18 52.99
N LEU A 19 21.80 -33.73 52.84
CA LEU A 19 21.40 -34.96 53.55
C LEU A 19 20.41 -35.77 52.67
N SER A 20 20.83 -37.00 52.41
CA SER A 20 20.09 -38.06 51.70
C SER A 20 18.97 -38.66 52.56
N GLY A 21 17.90 -39.12 51.90
CA GLY A 21 16.88 -39.98 52.50
C GLY A 21 15.93 -40.56 51.48
N CYS A 22 16.05 -41.87 51.20
CA CYS A 22 15.20 -42.70 50.34
C CYS A 22 13.77 -42.88 50.88
N GLY A 23 12.79 -43.01 49.96
CA GLY A 23 11.59 -43.81 50.25
C GLY A 23 10.32 -43.50 49.50
N LYS A 24 10.06 -44.33 48.42
CA LYS A 24 8.73 -44.80 47.92
C LYS A 24 7.70 -43.82 47.31
N THR A 25 7.43 -44.07 46.05
CA THR A 25 6.19 -43.73 45.26
C THR A 25 4.93 -44.46 45.80
N PRO A 26 3.65 -44.15 45.38
CA PRO A 26 3.24 -43.47 44.14
C PRO A 26 2.03 -42.49 44.27
N GLU A 27 1.63 -42.00 43.10
CA GLU A 27 0.34 -41.46 42.67
C GLU A 27 0.07 -39.95 42.65
N ASP A 28 -0.13 -39.53 41.37
CA ASP A 28 -1.04 -38.52 40.82
C ASP A 28 -1.27 -37.19 41.53
N SER A 29 -0.78 -36.15 40.89
CA SER A 29 -1.63 -35.02 40.48
C SER A 29 -0.86 -34.04 39.60
N ALA A 30 -1.46 -33.71 38.48
CA ALA A 30 -1.03 -32.75 37.50
C ALA A 30 -0.78 -31.36 38.10
N ALA A 31 0.41 -30.83 37.91
CA ALA A 31 0.69 -29.40 38.08
C ALA A 31 1.16 -28.86 36.75
N GLY A 32 0.36 -27.96 36.23
CA GLY A 32 0.52 -27.38 34.90
C GLY A 32 1.83 -26.64 34.72
N ASN A 33 2.47 -26.99 33.64
CA ASN A 33 3.55 -26.23 33.09
C ASN A 33 2.92 -25.05 32.34
N GLU A 34 2.94 -23.86 32.89
CA GLU A 34 2.64 -22.64 32.18
C GLU A 34 3.74 -22.41 31.13
N SER A 35 3.58 -23.08 30.00
CA SER A 35 4.24 -22.67 28.77
C SER A 35 3.65 -21.31 28.40
N ALA A 36 4.49 -20.29 28.40
CA ALA A 36 4.17 -19.05 27.74
C ALA A 36 3.77 -19.39 26.29
N VAL A 37 2.49 -19.35 26.03
CA VAL A 37 1.95 -19.38 24.66
C VAL A 37 2.37 -18.05 24.05
N GLU A 38 3.49 -18.05 23.32
CA GLU A 38 3.72 -17.03 22.31
C GLU A 38 2.48 -17.03 21.42
N SER A 39 1.67 -16.00 21.55
CA SER A 39 0.57 -15.71 20.64
C SER A 39 1.15 -15.50 19.26
N SER A 40 1.34 -16.59 18.50
CA SER A 40 1.48 -16.49 17.06
C SER A 40 0.10 -16.06 16.55
N THR A 41 -0.10 -14.75 16.45
CA THR A 41 -1.14 -14.22 15.58
C THR A 41 -0.87 -14.81 14.20
N THR A 42 -1.68 -15.78 13.80
CA THR A 42 -1.72 -16.22 12.41
C THR A 42 -2.09 -15.00 11.58
N ALA A 43 -1.08 -14.36 10.99
CA ALA A 43 -1.29 -13.29 10.04
C ALA A 43 -2.26 -13.82 8.98
N GLY A 44 -3.42 -13.20 8.84
CA GLY A 44 -4.36 -13.55 7.77
C GLY A 44 -3.67 -13.31 6.42
N ASN A 45 -4.13 -13.98 5.37
CA ASN A 45 -3.62 -13.72 4.02
C ASN A 45 -4.06 -12.33 3.56
N LEU A 46 -3.13 -11.55 3.00
CA LEU A 46 -3.42 -10.30 2.31
C LEU A 46 -3.38 -10.55 0.80
N VAL A 47 -4.39 -10.05 0.10
CA VAL A 47 -4.50 -10.15 -1.35
C VAL A 47 -4.61 -8.76 -1.96
N VAL A 48 -3.74 -8.46 -2.93
CA VAL A 48 -3.80 -7.25 -3.75
C VAL A 48 -4.09 -7.65 -5.19
N LYS A 49 -5.11 -7.07 -5.81
CA LYS A 49 -5.45 -7.30 -7.21
C LYS A 49 -5.35 -6.00 -7.99
N MET A 50 -4.41 -5.92 -8.91
CA MET A 50 -4.42 -4.90 -9.96
C MET A 50 -5.43 -5.34 -11.01
N LEU A 51 -6.59 -4.70 -11.01
CA LEU A 51 -7.71 -5.09 -11.86
C LEU A 51 -7.45 -4.70 -13.32
N ASN A 52 -7.80 -5.58 -14.25
CA ASN A 52 -7.75 -5.24 -15.68
C ASN A 52 -8.95 -4.38 -16.07
N VAL A 53 -8.80 -3.09 -15.88
CA VAL A 53 -9.82 -2.08 -16.18
C VAL A 53 -9.50 -1.23 -17.42
N GLY A 54 -8.60 -1.69 -18.29
CA GLY A 54 -8.15 -0.91 -19.43
C GLY A 54 -7.07 0.11 -19.07
N GLN A 55 -7.15 1.29 -19.68
CA GLN A 55 -6.26 2.39 -19.34
C GLN A 55 -6.80 3.08 -18.08
N GLY A 56 -5.97 3.12 -17.03
CA GLY A 56 -6.32 3.65 -15.73
C GLY A 56 -6.02 2.66 -14.59
N ASP A 57 -6.15 3.12 -13.38
CA ASP A 57 -5.88 2.33 -12.19
C ASP A 57 -7.14 1.93 -11.45
N ALA A 58 -7.19 0.68 -11.02
CA ALA A 58 -8.11 0.21 -9.98
C ALA A 58 -7.44 -0.97 -9.26
N ILE A 59 -7.11 -0.79 -7.99
CA ILE A 59 -6.37 -1.79 -7.23
C ILE A 59 -7.16 -2.16 -5.99
N LEU A 60 -7.61 -3.41 -5.94
CA LEU A 60 -8.38 -3.97 -4.85
C LEU A 60 -7.44 -4.64 -3.84
N ILE A 61 -7.53 -4.26 -2.57
CA ILE A 61 -6.78 -4.83 -1.47
C ILE A 61 -7.76 -5.45 -0.49
N GLN A 62 -7.57 -6.74 -0.19
CA GLN A 62 -8.42 -7.49 0.73
C GLN A 62 -7.55 -8.07 1.84
N THR A 63 -7.88 -7.71 3.08
CA THR A 63 -7.34 -8.31 4.30
C THR A 63 -8.40 -9.22 4.91
N SER A 64 -8.10 -9.85 6.05
CA SER A 64 -9.09 -10.61 6.81
C SER A 64 -10.24 -9.76 7.37
N GLU A 65 -10.08 -8.43 7.42
CA GLU A 65 -11.01 -7.52 8.10
C GLU A 65 -11.61 -6.45 7.19
N GLN A 66 -10.87 -6.01 6.17
CA GLN A 66 -11.25 -4.85 5.36
C GLN A 66 -11.05 -5.10 3.86
N THR A 67 -11.87 -4.42 3.08
CA THR A 67 -11.73 -4.27 1.64
C THR A 67 -11.40 -2.82 1.33
N VAL A 68 -10.26 -2.58 0.65
CA VAL A 68 -9.79 -1.26 0.26
C VAL A 68 -9.66 -1.21 -1.25
N LEU A 69 -10.06 -0.09 -1.85
CA LEU A 69 -9.89 0.17 -3.28
C LEU A 69 -9.02 1.41 -3.47
N ILE A 70 -7.92 1.27 -4.20
CA ILE A 70 -7.09 2.41 -4.62
C ILE A 70 -7.39 2.68 -6.08
N ASP A 71 -7.88 3.88 -6.37
CA ASP A 71 -8.39 4.36 -7.66
C ASP A 71 -9.56 3.54 -8.23
N THR A 72 -10.23 4.08 -9.23
CA THR A 72 -11.51 3.58 -9.73
C THR A 72 -11.62 3.57 -11.25
N SER A 73 -10.48 3.58 -11.97
CA SER A 73 -10.46 3.52 -13.44
C SER A 73 -11.05 4.74 -14.16
N ASP A 74 -11.12 4.66 -15.49
CA ASP A 74 -11.69 5.69 -16.35
C ASP A 74 -13.22 5.59 -16.44
N ILE A 75 -13.84 6.68 -16.94
CA ILE A 75 -15.28 6.77 -17.18
C ILE A 75 -15.75 5.67 -18.13
N ASP A 76 -15.01 5.47 -19.20
CA ASP A 76 -15.37 4.53 -20.27
C ASP A 76 -15.15 3.06 -19.83
N GLU A 77 -14.44 2.83 -18.74
CA GLU A 77 -14.11 1.52 -18.20
C GLU A 77 -14.98 1.09 -16.99
N ARG A 78 -16.00 1.87 -16.67
CA ARG A 78 -16.92 1.61 -15.54
C ARG A 78 -17.54 0.23 -15.54
N ASP A 79 -17.87 -0.30 -16.70
CA ASP A 79 -18.44 -1.64 -16.83
C ASP A 79 -17.39 -2.73 -16.54
N LYS A 80 -16.13 -2.52 -16.89
CA LYS A 80 -15.04 -3.41 -16.52
C LYS A 80 -14.81 -3.36 -15.01
N LEU A 81 -14.71 -2.18 -14.42
CA LEU A 81 -14.57 -2.01 -12.96
C LEU A 81 -15.67 -2.77 -12.21
N ARG A 82 -16.94 -2.55 -12.60
CA ARG A 82 -18.09 -3.25 -12.01
C ARG A 82 -17.92 -4.77 -12.07
N ARG A 83 -17.57 -5.31 -13.24
CA ARG A 83 -17.39 -6.74 -13.44
C ARG A 83 -16.25 -7.30 -12.58
N GLU A 84 -15.11 -6.64 -12.56
CA GLU A 84 -13.94 -7.10 -11.79
C GLU A 84 -14.20 -7.06 -10.28
N LEU A 85 -14.83 -6.00 -9.76
CA LEU A 85 -15.22 -5.93 -8.36
C LEU A 85 -16.26 -7.00 -7.99
N THR A 86 -17.25 -7.23 -8.86
CA THR A 86 -18.29 -8.28 -8.66
C THR A 86 -17.67 -9.68 -8.69
N LYS A 87 -16.75 -9.94 -9.64
CA LYS A 87 -16.01 -11.21 -9.77
C LYS A 87 -15.12 -11.46 -8.55
N ALA A 88 -14.57 -10.40 -7.95
CA ALA A 88 -13.82 -10.49 -6.71
C ALA A 88 -14.70 -10.63 -5.45
N GLY A 89 -16.03 -10.70 -5.61
CA GLY A 89 -16.98 -10.86 -4.51
C GLY A 89 -17.19 -9.62 -3.65
N VAL A 90 -16.78 -8.45 -4.13
CA VAL A 90 -16.92 -7.19 -3.39
C VAL A 90 -18.39 -6.82 -3.27
N LYS A 91 -18.82 -6.53 -2.06
CA LYS A 91 -20.15 -5.95 -1.76
C LYS A 91 -20.00 -4.64 -0.99
N LYS A 92 -18.95 -4.54 -0.21
CA LYS A 92 -18.62 -3.43 0.65
C LYS A 92 -17.16 -3.05 0.48
N ILE A 93 -16.89 -1.77 0.46
CA ILE A 93 -15.56 -1.18 0.41
C ILE A 93 -15.40 -0.33 1.68
N ASP A 94 -14.51 -0.76 2.56
CA ASP A 94 -14.29 -0.05 3.82
C ASP A 94 -13.58 1.29 3.57
N LYS A 95 -12.64 1.31 2.62
CA LYS A 95 -11.91 2.53 2.25
C LYS A 95 -11.70 2.61 0.74
N VAL A 96 -11.92 3.79 0.19
CA VAL A 96 -11.48 4.16 -1.16
C VAL A 96 -10.36 5.18 -1.01
N ILE A 97 -9.23 4.99 -1.68
CA ILE A 97 -8.14 5.98 -1.76
C ILE A 97 -8.03 6.42 -3.23
N LEU A 98 -8.20 7.71 -3.48
CA LEU A 98 -8.05 8.30 -4.80
C LEU A 98 -6.72 9.03 -4.87
N THR A 99 -5.84 8.57 -5.75
CA THR A 99 -4.47 9.08 -5.80
C THR A 99 -4.43 10.53 -6.31
N HIS A 100 -5.16 10.82 -7.39
CA HIS A 100 -5.26 12.16 -7.95
C HIS A 100 -6.50 12.29 -8.87
N PRO A 101 -6.96 13.51 -9.21
CA PRO A 101 -8.28 13.72 -9.83
C PRO A 101 -8.32 13.58 -11.35
N HIS A 102 -7.45 12.79 -12.00
CA HIS A 102 -7.60 12.46 -13.42
C HIS A 102 -8.71 11.43 -13.64
N ALA A 103 -9.29 11.44 -14.84
CA ALA A 103 -10.45 10.61 -15.17
C ALA A 103 -10.17 9.12 -15.05
N ASP A 104 -9.00 8.68 -15.46
CA ASP A 104 -8.54 7.30 -15.43
C ASP A 104 -8.19 6.78 -14.02
N HIS A 105 -8.35 7.61 -12.99
CA HIS A 105 -8.24 7.26 -11.57
C HIS A 105 -9.55 7.42 -10.79
N ILE A 106 -10.34 8.44 -11.12
CA ILE A 106 -11.59 8.72 -10.39
C ILE A 106 -12.86 8.49 -11.21
N GLY A 107 -12.73 8.04 -12.47
CA GLY A 107 -13.85 7.94 -13.41
C GLY A 107 -14.95 6.97 -12.97
N GLY A 108 -14.57 5.89 -12.30
CA GLY A 108 -15.47 4.87 -11.79
C GLY A 108 -16.14 5.18 -10.46
N MET A 109 -15.83 6.31 -9.81
CA MET A 109 -16.42 6.66 -8.51
C MET A 109 -17.96 6.68 -8.52
N GLU A 110 -18.58 6.95 -9.66
CA GLU A 110 -20.03 6.87 -9.79
C GLU A 110 -20.54 5.45 -9.54
N VAL A 111 -19.95 4.46 -10.19
CA VAL A 111 -20.28 3.04 -10.00
C VAL A 111 -19.99 2.60 -8.56
N VAL A 112 -18.83 2.98 -8.04
CA VAL A 112 -18.41 2.60 -6.68
C VAL A 112 -19.41 3.13 -5.65
N LEU A 113 -19.83 4.38 -5.76
CA LEU A 113 -20.76 4.99 -4.80
C LEU A 113 -22.21 4.56 -5.00
N ASP A 114 -22.64 4.15 -6.19
CA ASP A 114 -24.03 3.78 -6.46
C ASP A 114 -24.30 2.29 -6.22
N GLU A 115 -23.32 1.44 -6.43
CA GLU A 115 -23.53 -0.02 -6.45
C GLU A 115 -22.87 -0.77 -5.28
N PHE A 116 -21.95 -0.12 -4.55
CA PHE A 116 -21.26 -0.72 -3.41
C PHE A 116 -21.49 0.09 -2.14
N GLU A 117 -21.47 -0.60 -0.99
CA GLU A 117 -21.44 0.07 0.31
C GLU A 117 -20.04 0.63 0.54
N VAL A 118 -19.89 1.96 0.60
CA VAL A 118 -18.60 2.64 0.86
C VAL A 118 -18.66 3.31 2.23
N LYS A 119 -17.64 3.09 3.08
CA LYS A 119 -17.59 3.69 4.41
C LYS A 119 -16.81 5.00 4.46
N GLU A 120 -15.60 5.00 3.90
CA GLU A 120 -14.70 6.15 3.96
C GLU A 120 -14.03 6.36 2.60
N VAL A 121 -13.80 7.62 2.25
CA VAL A 121 -13.05 8.01 1.05
C VAL A 121 -11.91 8.93 1.44
N TYR A 122 -10.75 8.65 0.86
CA TYR A 122 -9.53 9.45 1.02
C TYR A 122 -9.09 9.97 -0.33
N ASP A 123 -8.49 11.16 -0.36
CA ASP A 123 -7.83 11.70 -1.55
C ASP A 123 -6.58 12.50 -1.20
N ASN A 124 -5.97 13.13 -2.21
CA ASN A 124 -4.75 13.93 -2.05
C ASN A 124 -4.98 15.32 -1.42
N GLY A 125 -6.22 15.69 -1.09
CA GLY A 125 -6.57 16.98 -0.51
C GLY A 125 -6.38 18.20 -1.42
N MET A 126 -6.12 17.96 -2.72
CA MET A 126 -5.98 19.00 -3.73
C MET A 126 -7.33 19.32 -4.38
N PRO A 127 -7.71 20.59 -4.51
CA PRO A 127 -8.97 20.94 -5.14
C PRO A 127 -8.92 20.66 -6.65
N SER A 128 -10.05 20.16 -7.20
CA SER A 128 -10.23 20.00 -8.65
C SER A 128 -11.55 20.62 -9.10
N THR A 129 -11.54 21.15 -10.32
CA THR A 129 -12.75 21.70 -10.98
C THR A 129 -13.36 20.72 -11.98
N SER A 130 -12.81 19.52 -12.11
CA SER A 130 -13.36 18.51 -13.03
C SER A 130 -14.78 18.12 -12.63
N LYS A 131 -15.63 17.88 -13.62
CA LYS A 131 -17.02 17.47 -13.37
C LYS A 131 -17.10 16.16 -12.60
N ILE A 132 -16.18 15.23 -12.85
CA ILE A 132 -16.13 13.94 -12.17
C ILE A 132 -15.86 14.15 -10.68
N TYR A 133 -14.84 14.96 -10.36
CA TYR A 133 -14.48 15.31 -8.99
C TYR A 133 -15.68 15.96 -8.26
N LEU A 134 -16.26 17.01 -8.85
CA LEU A 134 -17.39 17.72 -8.25
C LEU A 134 -18.60 16.82 -8.05
N ASN A 135 -18.86 15.90 -8.97
CA ASN A 135 -19.99 14.97 -8.88
C ASN A 135 -19.80 13.96 -7.74
N TYR A 136 -18.63 13.31 -7.63
CA TYR A 136 -18.45 12.36 -6.55
C TYR A 136 -18.40 13.04 -5.18
N MET A 137 -17.80 14.22 -5.05
CA MET A 137 -17.83 15.01 -3.82
C MET A 137 -19.27 15.36 -3.38
N LYS A 138 -20.12 15.73 -4.33
CA LYS A 138 -21.56 15.95 -4.07
C LYS A 138 -22.24 14.66 -3.58
N LYS A 139 -21.93 13.52 -4.20
CA LYS A 139 -22.46 12.20 -3.79
C LYS A 139 -21.99 11.80 -2.39
N LEU A 140 -20.71 11.98 -2.05
CA LEU A 140 -20.17 11.71 -0.71
C LEU A 140 -20.97 12.49 0.35
N LYS A 141 -21.13 13.79 0.12
CA LYS A 141 -21.92 14.65 1.02
C LYS A 141 -23.37 14.18 1.15
N ALA A 142 -24.01 13.82 0.03
CA ALA A 142 -25.43 13.38 0.02
C ALA A 142 -25.63 12.05 0.75
N LYS A 143 -24.63 11.16 0.71
CA LYS A 143 -24.64 9.83 1.36
C LYS A 143 -24.11 9.87 2.80
N GLY A 144 -23.55 10.99 3.27
CA GLY A 144 -22.93 11.12 4.58
C GLY A 144 -21.67 10.25 4.72
N ILE A 145 -20.93 10.04 3.62
CA ILE A 145 -19.69 9.27 3.62
C ILE A 145 -18.53 10.18 4.05
N ASP A 146 -17.74 9.73 5.00
CA ASP A 146 -16.56 10.46 5.48
C ASP A 146 -15.52 10.61 4.37
N HIS A 147 -15.02 11.83 4.23
CA HIS A 147 -13.96 12.18 3.28
C HIS A 147 -12.79 12.86 4.00
N LYS A 148 -11.58 12.37 3.76
CA LYS A 148 -10.36 12.84 4.41
C LYS A 148 -9.23 13.03 3.39
N ALA A 149 -8.44 14.06 3.56
CA ALA A 149 -7.22 14.27 2.78
C ALA A 149 -6.06 13.48 3.40
N LEU A 150 -5.27 12.79 2.57
CA LEU A 150 -4.03 12.12 2.98
C LEU A 150 -2.83 13.00 2.69
N LYS A 151 -1.86 12.96 3.60
CA LYS A 151 -0.58 13.68 3.47
C LYS A 151 0.58 12.82 3.98
N ALA A 152 1.77 13.19 3.58
CA ALA A 152 3.00 12.54 4.04
C ALA A 152 3.07 12.44 5.57
N GLY A 153 3.38 11.25 6.05
CA GLY A 153 3.40 10.90 7.48
C GLY A 153 2.11 10.29 8.01
N ASP A 154 1.00 10.34 7.27
CA ASP A 154 -0.22 9.65 7.66
C ASP A 154 -0.06 8.13 7.53
N VAL A 155 -0.72 7.41 8.41
CA VAL A 155 -0.82 5.94 8.37
C VAL A 155 -2.30 5.56 8.40
N VAL A 156 -2.74 4.83 7.39
CA VAL A 156 -4.11 4.31 7.30
C VAL A 156 -4.10 2.82 7.64
N ASP A 157 -4.85 2.44 8.66
CA ASP A 157 -5.04 1.04 9.02
C ASP A 157 -5.95 0.35 8.00
N PHE A 158 -5.46 -0.74 7.39
CA PHE A 158 -6.22 -1.57 6.46
C PHE A 158 -6.79 -2.83 7.14
N GLY A 159 -6.66 -2.94 8.46
CA GLY A 159 -7.10 -4.10 9.23
C GLY A 159 -6.28 -5.36 8.97
N GLY A 160 -6.49 -6.39 9.79
CA GLY A 160 -5.78 -7.67 9.67
C GLY A 160 -4.26 -7.57 9.85
N GLY A 161 -3.74 -6.48 10.40
CA GLY A 161 -2.31 -6.22 10.56
C GLY A 161 -1.65 -5.52 9.36
N ALA A 162 -2.42 -5.10 8.35
CA ALA A 162 -1.94 -4.34 7.21
C ALA A 162 -2.11 -2.82 7.43
N SER A 163 -1.14 -2.02 7.00
CA SER A 163 -1.17 -0.57 7.09
C SER A 163 -0.64 0.09 5.82
N PHE A 164 -1.12 1.29 5.53
CA PHE A 164 -0.71 2.09 4.38
C PHE A 164 -0.03 3.37 4.86
N HIS A 165 1.26 3.51 4.59
CA HIS A 165 2.10 4.63 4.98
C HIS A 165 2.22 5.62 3.84
N VAL A 166 1.81 6.85 4.05
CA VAL A 166 1.74 7.91 3.02
C VAL A 166 3.03 8.70 2.98
N TYR A 167 3.57 8.92 1.77
CA TYR A 167 4.80 9.66 1.51
C TYR A 167 4.58 10.98 0.75
N ALA A 168 3.48 11.09 0.01
CA ALA A 168 3.06 12.29 -0.72
C ALA A 168 1.52 12.36 -0.84
N PRO A 169 0.95 13.58 -1.07
CA PRO A 169 1.62 14.88 -1.04
C PRO A 169 2.00 15.32 0.38
N THR A 170 2.90 16.30 0.52
CA THR A 170 3.19 16.90 1.82
C THR A 170 2.09 17.89 2.21
N GLU A 171 1.95 18.19 3.51
CA GLU A 171 1.02 19.21 3.98
C GLU A 171 1.32 20.59 3.38
N ALA A 172 2.61 20.91 3.23
CA ALA A 172 3.03 22.16 2.58
C ALA A 172 2.55 22.22 1.13
N HIS A 173 2.71 21.14 0.37
CA HIS A 173 2.23 21.05 -1.02
C HIS A 173 0.70 21.22 -1.10
N GLN A 174 -0.07 20.58 -0.19
CA GLN A 174 -1.52 20.78 -0.12
C GLN A 174 -1.91 22.24 0.19
N GLN A 175 -1.16 22.91 1.08
CA GLN A 175 -1.40 24.31 1.41
C GLN A 175 -1.15 25.21 0.20
N GLU A 176 -0.07 24.97 -0.55
CA GLU A 176 0.23 25.67 -1.81
C GLU A 176 -0.86 25.43 -2.86
N GLY A 177 -1.33 24.18 -3.03
CA GLY A 177 -2.36 23.81 -3.98
C GLY A 177 -3.71 24.51 -3.74
N ARG A 178 -3.98 24.95 -2.52
CA ARG A 178 -5.20 25.71 -2.18
C ARG A 178 -5.07 27.20 -2.43
N GLN A 179 -3.89 27.70 -2.80
CA GLN A 179 -3.69 29.13 -3.06
C GLN A 179 -4.28 29.53 -4.40
N LYS A 180 -4.84 30.77 -4.43
CA LYS A 180 -5.37 31.32 -5.68
C LYS A 180 -4.29 31.47 -6.73
N GLY A 181 -4.48 30.86 -7.89
CA GLY A 181 -3.54 30.95 -9.02
C GLY A 181 -2.47 29.85 -9.02
N TYR A 182 -2.53 28.93 -8.07
CA TYR A 182 -1.71 27.73 -8.13
C TYR A 182 -2.00 26.94 -9.43
N LYS A 183 -0.94 26.50 -10.09
CA LYS A 183 -1.04 25.67 -11.30
C LYS A 183 -0.93 24.21 -10.90
N HIS A 184 -2.08 23.54 -10.83
CA HIS A 184 -2.14 22.12 -10.54
C HIS A 184 -1.38 21.28 -11.56
N ASP A 185 -0.68 20.30 -11.04
CA ASP A 185 0.02 19.26 -11.78
C ASP A 185 -0.43 17.91 -11.18
N PRO A 186 -1.65 17.44 -11.54
CA PRO A 186 -2.32 16.36 -10.81
C PRO A 186 -1.49 15.09 -10.68
N ASN A 187 -0.66 14.75 -11.68
CA ASN A 187 0.23 13.59 -11.58
C ASN A 187 1.22 13.75 -10.42
N ASN A 188 1.85 14.92 -10.31
CA ASN A 188 2.80 15.24 -9.24
C ASN A 188 2.12 15.72 -7.94
N GLU A 189 0.83 15.51 -7.82
CA GLU A 189 0.01 15.69 -6.62
C GLU A 189 -0.58 14.34 -6.17
N SER A 190 -0.10 13.22 -6.71
CA SER A 190 -0.59 11.88 -6.39
C SER A 190 -0.37 11.50 -4.93
N VAL A 191 -1.32 10.78 -4.34
CA VAL A 191 -1.05 10.04 -3.11
C VAL A 191 -0.06 8.93 -3.43
N VAL A 192 1.14 9.04 -2.88
CA VAL A 192 2.16 7.99 -2.93
C VAL A 192 2.24 7.34 -1.56
N GLY A 193 2.15 6.01 -1.51
CA GLY A 193 2.19 5.31 -0.24
C GLY A 193 2.63 3.86 -0.37
N LYS A 194 2.98 3.28 0.77
CA LYS A 194 3.47 1.92 0.91
C LYS A 194 2.53 1.10 1.79
N LEU A 195 1.97 0.03 1.23
CA LEU A 195 1.31 -1.01 1.99
C LEU A 195 2.37 -1.86 2.69
N VAL A 196 2.20 -2.06 3.99
CA VAL A 196 3.06 -2.90 4.81
C VAL A 196 2.21 -3.98 5.49
N PHE A 197 2.66 -5.22 5.39
CA PHE A 197 2.04 -6.36 6.05
C PHE A 197 3.13 -7.36 6.46
N GLY A 198 3.48 -7.40 7.75
CA GLY A 198 4.63 -8.15 8.24
C GLY A 198 5.94 -7.68 7.60
N GLU A 199 6.65 -8.58 6.92
CA GLU A 199 7.89 -8.29 6.18
C GLU A 199 7.62 -7.90 4.70
N PHE A 200 6.37 -8.06 4.24
CA PHE A 200 5.97 -7.71 2.87
C PHE A 200 5.65 -6.22 2.76
N ALA A 201 6.08 -5.61 1.68
CA ALA A 201 5.72 -4.25 1.32
C ALA A 201 5.47 -4.08 -0.19
N MET A 202 4.46 -3.26 -0.53
CA MET A 202 4.17 -2.86 -1.90
C MET A 202 4.04 -1.33 -1.98
N MET A 203 4.75 -0.74 -2.93
CA MET A 203 4.73 0.70 -3.20
C MET A 203 3.67 1.04 -4.24
N PHE A 204 2.82 2.02 -3.93
CA PHE A 204 1.81 2.60 -4.81
C PHE A 204 2.17 4.04 -5.10
N THR A 205 2.20 4.42 -6.35
CA THR A 205 2.73 5.72 -6.80
C THR A 205 1.70 6.59 -7.50
N GLY A 206 0.47 6.06 -7.73
CA GLY A 206 -0.45 6.74 -8.63
C GLY A 206 0.26 7.06 -9.94
N ASP A 207 0.19 8.31 -10.35
CA ASP A 207 0.88 8.82 -11.55
C ASP A 207 2.04 9.75 -11.22
N ALA A 208 2.56 9.67 -9.99
CA ALA A 208 3.74 10.45 -9.59
C ALA A 208 4.87 10.35 -10.62
N GLU A 209 5.37 11.49 -11.01
CA GLU A 209 6.48 11.63 -11.93
C GLU A 209 7.76 12.00 -11.16
N LYS A 210 8.88 12.12 -11.88
CA LYS A 210 10.19 12.42 -11.28
C LYS A 210 10.15 13.64 -10.33
N LYS A 211 9.34 14.65 -10.64
CA LYS A 211 9.19 15.85 -9.82
C LYS A 211 8.65 15.56 -8.42
N GLU A 212 7.74 14.59 -8.29
CA GLU A 212 7.19 14.12 -7.03
C GLU A 212 8.11 13.08 -6.37
N GLU A 213 8.74 12.21 -7.18
CA GLU A 213 9.64 11.17 -6.68
C GLU A 213 10.89 11.76 -5.99
N GLU A 214 11.45 12.86 -6.49
CA GLU A 214 12.65 13.49 -5.95
C GLU A 214 12.52 13.89 -4.46
N PRO A 215 11.50 14.67 -4.04
CA PRO A 215 11.33 15.02 -2.63
C PRO A 215 10.99 13.81 -1.76
N ILE A 216 10.27 12.81 -2.29
CA ILE A 216 9.98 11.56 -1.57
C ILE A 216 11.29 10.82 -1.25
N VAL A 217 12.17 10.65 -2.24
CA VAL A 217 13.48 10.01 -2.03
C VAL A 217 14.34 10.81 -1.04
N GLY A 218 14.34 12.14 -1.16
CA GLY A 218 15.09 13.01 -0.25
C GLY A 218 14.61 12.98 1.20
N GLY A 219 13.30 12.82 1.40
CA GLY A 219 12.68 12.84 2.72
C GLY A 219 12.66 11.49 3.43
N PHE A 220 12.51 10.39 2.68
CA PHE A 220 12.22 9.07 3.27
C PHE A 220 13.30 8.01 2.98
N GLY A 221 14.13 8.20 1.96
CA GLY A 221 15.31 7.36 1.70
C GLY A 221 15.05 5.86 1.74
N THR A 222 15.68 5.14 2.67
CA THR A 222 15.58 3.68 2.81
C THR A 222 14.22 3.18 3.32
N ASP A 223 13.40 4.05 3.88
CA ASP A 223 12.05 3.69 4.31
C ASP A 223 11.12 3.36 3.12
N LEU A 224 11.50 3.77 1.91
CA LEU A 224 10.75 3.48 0.69
C LEU A 224 10.86 2.03 0.21
N LYS A 225 11.72 1.20 0.81
CA LYS A 225 11.95 -0.16 0.36
C LYS A 225 10.67 -0.99 0.31
N ALA A 226 10.43 -1.66 -0.84
CA ALA A 226 9.26 -2.48 -1.08
C ALA A 226 9.56 -3.55 -2.14
N GLN A 227 9.07 -4.77 -1.97
CA GLN A 227 9.28 -5.88 -2.90
C GLN A 227 8.51 -5.71 -4.21
N VAL A 228 7.31 -5.13 -4.14
CA VAL A 228 6.45 -4.92 -5.30
C VAL A 228 6.24 -3.42 -5.53
N LEU A 229 6.32 -3.01 -6.79
CA LEU A 229 6.08 -1.63 -7.23
C LEU A 229 4.89 -1.60 -8.19
N LYS A 230 3.83 -0.83 -7.89
CA LYS A 230 2.92 -0.34 -8.93
C LYS A 230 3.67 0.72 -9.72
N ALA A 231 3.87 0.48 -11.00
CA ALA A 231 4.58 1.41 -11.88
C ALA A 231 3.90 2.78 -11.92
N GLY A 232 4.66 3.84 -11.73
CA GLY A 232 4.14 5.19 -11.82
C GLY A 232 3.64 5.52 -13.23
N HIS A 233 2.50 6.20 -13.31
CA HIS A 233 1.92 6.75 -14.52
C HIS A 233 1.87 5.70 -15.65
N HIS A 234 1.30 4.53 -15.36
CA HIS A 234 1.13 3.42 -16.30
C HIS A 234 2.41 2.99 -17.03
N GLY A 235 3.57 3.18 -16.40
CA GLY A 235 4.86 2.91 -17.04
C GLY A 235 5.37 4.04 -17.94
N SER A 236 4.93 5.28 -17.73
CA SER A 236 5.44 6.47 -18.44
C SER A 236 6.94 6.65 -18.23
N LYS A 237 7.61 7.20 -19.25
CA LYS A 237 9.03 7.59 -19.18
C LYS A 237 9.29 8.74 -18.19
N THR A 238 8.26 9.50 -17.84
CA THR A 238 8.33 10.61 -16.89
C THR A 238 8.44 10.16 -15.44
N SER A 239 8.07 8.89 -15.17
CA SER A 239 8.09 8.25 -13.86
C SER A 239 9.20 7.21 -13.70
N SER A 240 9.29 6.61 -12.53
CA SER A 240 10.27 5.57 -12.18
C SER A 240 11.69 6.04 -12.43
N SER A 241 12.07 7.16 -11.81
CA SER A 241 13.44 7.68 -11.87
C SER A 241 14.43 6.66 -11.31
N LYS A 242 15.69 6.74 -11.72
CA LYS A 242 16.71 5.81 -11.23
C LYS A 242 16.91 5.94 -9.72
N GLU A 243 16.80 7.14 -9.20
CA GLU A 243 16.94 7.48 -7.79
C GLU A 243 15.80 6.83 -6.99
N PHE A 244 14.56 6.94 -7.47
CA PHE A 244 13.38 6.32 -6.86
C PHE A 244 13.47 4.79 -6.89
N LEU A 245 13.81 4.20 -8.02
CA LEU A 245 13.98 2.74 -8.13
C LEU A 245 15.11 2.21 -7.23
N ARG A 246 16.19 2.97 -7.02
CA ARG A 246 17.26 2.60 -6.08
C ARG A 246 16.80 2.69 -4.62
N ALA A 247 15.90 3.62 -4.29
CA ALA A 247 15.36 3.74 -2.93
C ALA A 247 14.33 2.64 -2.65
N VAL A 248 13.42 2.37 -3.60
CA VAL A 248 12.38 1.33 -3.46
C VAL A 248 12.96 -0.08 -3.55
N GLN A 249 13.95 -0.33 -4.40
CA GLN A 249 14.57 -1.65 -4.63
C GLN A 249 13.55 -2.76 -4.93
N PRO A 250 12.62 -2.56 -5.89
CA PRO A 250 11.60 -3.56 -6.15
C PRO A 250 12.18 -4.83 -6.79
N GLU A 251 11.51 -5.96 -6.57
CA GLU A 251 11.74 -7.24 -7.25
C GLU A 251 10.76 -7.44 -8.40
N THR A 252 9.56 -6.87 -8.24
CA THR A 252 8.45 -7.00 -9.19
C THR A 252 7.85 -5.64 -9.49
N ALA A 253 7.56 -5.38 -10.77
CA ALA A 253 6.80 -4.21 -11.23
C ALA A 253 5.45 -4.64 -11.82
N LEU A 254 4.36 -4.03 -11.37
CA LEU A 254 3.03 -4.19 -11.91
C LEU A 254 2.64 -2.93 -12.68
N ILE A 255 2.18 -3.11 -13.91
CA ILE A 255 1.82 -2.00 -14.82
C ILE A 255 0.35 -2.14 -15.21
N SER A 256 -0.44 -1.12 -14.89
CA SER A 256 -1.81 -1.00 -15.38
C SER A 256 -1.80 -0.24 -16.70
N CYS A 257 -2.26 -0.86 -17.77
CA CYS A 257 -2.33 -0.25 -19.09
C CYS A 257 -3.29 -1.04 -20.00
N SER A 258 -3.72 -0.43 -21.11
CA SER A 258 -4.54 -1.10 -22.14
C SER A 258 -3.77 -1.37 -23.41
N VAL A 259 -4.19 -2.40 -24.12
CA VAL A 259 -3.67 -2.69 -25.48
C VAL A 259 -3.92 -1.50 -26.39
N GLY A 260 -2.87 -1.03 -27.08
CA GLY A 260 -2.99 0.02 -28.08
C GLY A 260 -3.40 1.39 -27.53
N ASN A 261 -3.11 1.68 -26.26
CA ASN A 261 -3.43 2.98 -25.66
C ASN A 261 -2.73 4.13 -26.41
N ASP A 262 -3.39 5.28 -26.45
CA ASP A 262 -2.94 6.47 -27.19
C ASP A 262 -1.65 7.10 -26.63
N TYR A 263 -1.27 6.75 -25.40
CA TYR A 263 -0.09 7.27 -24.71
C TYR A 263 1.19 6.50 -25.05
N GLY A 264 1.06 5.30 -25.62
CA GLY A 264 2.18 4.38 -25.87
C GLY A 264 2.76 3.78 -24.60
N HIS A 265 1.97 3.69 -23.53
CA HIS A 265 2.34 3.06 -22.25
C HIS A 265 2.28 1.53 -22.33
N PRO A 266 3.22 0.82 -21.67
CA PRO A 266 4.41 1.36 -21.01
C PRO A 266 5.48 1.80 -22.02
N HIS A 267 6.15 2.91 -21.74
CA HIS A 267 7.21 3.43 -22.60
C HIS A 267 8.46 2.52 -22.60
N LYS A 268 9.12 2.42 -23.75
CA LYS A 268 10.33 1.60 -23.92
C LYS A 268 11.45 1.98 -22.94
N GLU A 269 11.56 3.26 -22.61
CA GLU A 269 12.54 3.78 -21.65
C GLU A 269 12.32 3.24 -20.25
N THR A 270 11.07 3.14 -19.80
CA THR A 270 10.70 2.56 -18.51
C THR A 270 10.95 1.06 -18.49
N MET A 271 10.50 0.36 -19.53
CA MET A 271 10.76 -1.08 -19.68
C MET A 271 12.25 -1.41 -19.69
N LYS A 272 13.07 -0.56 -20.34
CA LYS A 272 14.53 -0.71 -20.29
C LYS A 272 15.10 -0.56 -18.89
N LYS A 273 14.59 0.39 -18.09
CA LYS A 273 15.00 0.56 -16.67
C LYS A 273 14.68 -0.69 -15.85
N TYR A 274 13.46 -1.21 -15.96
CA TYR A 274 13.00 -2.39 -15.23
C TYR A 274 13.79 -3.65 -15.61
N LYS A 275 13.99 -3.89 -16.90
CA LYS A 275 14.82 -5.02 -17.38
C LYS A 275 16.28 -4.92 -16.92
N ALA A 276 16.86 -3.72 -16.90
CA ALA A 276 18.23 -3.50 -16.40
C ALA A 276 18.38 -3.77 -14.91
N LEU A 277 17.29 -3.69 -14.14
CA LEU A 277 17.22 -4.05 -12.73
C LEU A 277 16.74 -5.50 -12.50
N HIS A 278 16.54 -6.27 -13.57
CA HIS A 278 16.06 -7.66 -13.53
C HIS A 278 14.72 -7.82 -12.80
N LEU A 279 13.82 -6.83 -12.92
CA LEU A 279 12.50 -6.94 -12.30
C LEU A 279 11.65 -7.97 -13.05
N LYS A 280 10.83 -8.71 -12.30
CA LYS A 280 9.68 -9.42 -12.85
C LYS A 280 8.63 -8.40 -13.25
N ILE A 281 8.15 -8.45 -14.48
CA ILE A 281 7.24 -7.44 -15.02
C ILE A 281 5.91 -8.10 -15.40
N PHE A 282 4.81 -7.51 -14.91
CA PHE A 282 3.46 -7.91 -15.27
C PHE A 282 2.69 -6.68 -15.75
N GLU A 283 1.95 -6.83 -16.85
CA GLU A 283 1.19 -5.76 -17.50
C GLU A 283 -0.27 -6.19 -17.66
N THR A 284 -1.24 -5.39 -17.23
CA THR A 284 -2.66 -5.81 -17.27
C THR A 284 -3.18 -6.06 -18.68
N ASP A 285 -2.63 -5.40 -19.70
CA ASP A 285 -2.97 -5.62 -21.10
C ASP A 285 -2.57 -7.03 -21.63
N LYS A 286 -1.57 -7.66 -21.02
CA LYS A 286 -1.04 -8.98 -21.37
C LYS A 286 -1.42 -10.07 -20.39
N ASN A 287 -1.59 -9.69 -19.14
CA ASN A 287 -1.72 -10.62 -18.01
C ASN A 287 -3.15 -10.68 -17.42
N GLY A 288 -4.08 -9.83 -17.92
CA GLY A 288 -5.37 -9.69 -17.28
C GLY A 288 -5.26 -9.09 -15.87
N THR A 289 -6.14 -9.44 -14.98
CA THR A 289 -6.04 -9.05 -13.57
C THR A 289 -4.85 -9.75 -12.92
N ILE A 290 -3.99 -8.99 -12.25
CA ILE A 290 -2.77 -9.49 -11.61
C ILE A 290 -2.99 -9.55 -10.10
N THR A 291 -2.83 -10.75 -9.52
CA THR A 291 -3.04 -10.97 -8.09
C THR A 291 -1.70 -11.16 -7.37
N VAL A 292 -1.45 -10.35 -6.35
CA VAL A 292 -0.38 -10.54 -5.37
C VAL A 292 -0.99 -11.10 -4.09
N SER A 293 -0.49 -12.24 -3.63
CA SER A 293 -0.93 -12.87 -2.38
C SER A 293 0.27 -13.02 -1.44
N THR A 294 0.08 -12.70 -0.17
CA THR A 294 1.14 -12.77 0.84
C THR A 294 0.62 -13.21 2.20
N ASP A 295 1.45 -13.92 2.93
CA ASP A 295 1.29 -14.27 4.34
C ASP A 295 2.02 -13.30 5.29
N GLY A 296 2.59 -12.24 4.74
CA GLY A 296 3.41 -11.26 5.45
C GLY A 296 4.90 -11.58 5.51
N LYS A 297 5.33 -12.76 5.03
CA LYS A 297 6.76 -13.16 4.93
C LYS A 297 7.18 -13.40 3.50
N THR A 298 6.36 -14.14 2.78
CA THR A 298 6.55 -14.47 1.37
C THR A 298 5.42 -13.90 0.54
N TYR A 299 5.63 -13.76 -0.76
CA TYR A 299 4.57 -13.35 -1.67
C TYR A 299 4.64 -14.12 -2.99
N THR A 300 3.50 -14.21 -3.64
CA THR A 300 3.36 -14.77 -4.99
C THR A 300 2.64 -13.78 -5.88
N VAL A 301 2.98 -13.76 -7.16
CA VAL A 301 2.27 -12.99 -8.18
C VAL A 301 1.67 -13.95 -9.17
N THR A 302 0.35 -13.90 -9.32
CA THR A 302 -0.42 -14.76 -10.20
C THR A 302 -1.21 -13.91 -11.20
N PRO A 303 -0.81 -13.88 -12.48
CA PRO A 303 -1.59 -13.25 -13.52
C PRO A 303 -2.82 -14.11 -13.87
N GLU A 304 -3.88 -13.49 -14.36
CA GLU A 304 -5.07 -14.19 -14.87
C GLU A 304 -4.77 -14.96 -16.16
N GLN A 305 -3.84 -14.45 -16.97
CA GLN A 305 -3.38 -15.07 -18.20
C GLN A 305 -1.90 -14.76 -18.47
N GLY A 306 -1.23 -15.59 -19.28
CA GLY A 306 0.18 -15.40 -19.58
C GLY A 306 1.09 -15.66 -18.37
N GLY A 307 2.28 -15.03 -18.35
CA GLY A 307 3.30 -15.12 -17.29
C GLY A 307 4.12 -13.84 -17.20
N GLU A 308 5.22 -13.88 -16.40
CA GLU A 308 6.18 -12.76 -16.29
C GLU A 308 6.89 -12.51 -17.65
N GLN A 309 7.37 -11.26 -17.87
CA GLN A 309 8.06 -10.82 -19.08
C GLN A 309 9.51 -10.48 -18.85
#